data_40098008cfd7b5b8706986f21f1e3117
#
_entry.id   40098008cfd7b5b8706986f21f1e3117
#
_cell.length_a   1.000
_cell.length_b   1.000
_cell.length_c   1.000
_cell.angle_alpha   90.00
_cell.angle_beta   90.00
_cell.angle_gamma   90.00
#
_symmetry.space_group_name_H-M   'P 1'
#
loop_
_entity.id
_entity.type
_entity.pdbx_description
1 polymer ?
#
loop_
_entity_poly.entity_id
_entity_poly.type
_entity_poly.pdbx_seq_one_letter_code
_entity_poly.pdbx_strand_id
1 'polypeptide(L)'
;MSARLSVEDLAFGYGERVVGAGVGFTVAAGEVLCLLGPNGGGKTTLFKTLLGLLPPRGGRVRVDGEDTAGWPPRRRALAFGYVPQAGAGQFPFTVREMVLMGRTAHRGAFSAPSVADHAAAEAALERLGIGHLAERDWLRISGGERQMALIARALAQAPRVLVLDEPTASLDFGNQVRVLEQVRRLADGEGGEGLTVVFSTHHPEQAFAIADRVALLHGGRLARFGTPEEVITAAMMREVYGTEVEVVAVGADGMRVCLPVGLRRRMG
;
A
#
# COMPACT_ATOMS: atom_id res chain seq x y z
N MET A 1 -0.27 -12.67 -18.31
CA MET A 1 -1.27 -12.25 -17.31
C MET A 1 -1.76 -10.86 -17.67
N SER A 2 -3.08 -10.60 -17.58
CA SER A 2 -3.61 -9.25 -17.85
C SER A 2 -3.26 -8.30 -16.70
N ALA A 3 -2.94 -7.04 -17.03
CA ALA A 3 -2.67 -6.02 -16.02
C ALA A 3 -3.96 -5.69 -15.25
N ARG A 4 -3.90 -5.75 -13.91
CA ARG A 4 -4.97 -5.29 -13.02
C ARG A 4 -4.96 -3.78 -12.90
N LEU A 5 -3.78 -3.18 -12.74
CA LEU A 5 -3.55 -1.75 -12.69
C LEU A 5 -2.50 -1.36 -13.72
N SER A 6 -2.78 -0.35 -14.53
CA SER A 6 -1.84 0.24 -15.48
C SER A 6 -1.80 1.75 -15.30
N VAL A 7 -0.60 2.29 -15.23
CA VAL A 7 -0.31 3.73 -15.13
C VAL A 7 0.54 4.10 -16.35
N GLU A 8 0.09 5.08 -17.12
CA GLU A 8 0.69 5.46 -18.39
C GLU A 8 1.02 6.96 -18.37
N ASP A 9 2.32 7.28 -18.40
CA ASP A 9 2.85 8.66 -18.48
C ASP A 9 2.19 9.64 -17.49
N LEU A 10 1.92 9.18 -16.26
CA LEU A 10 1.14 9.91 -15.28
C LEU A 10 1.91 11.13 -14.76
N ALA A 11 1.26 12.31 -14.83
CA ALA A 11 1.68 13.53 -14.17
C ALA A 11 0.74 13.84 -13.00
N PHE A 12 1.28 14.26 -11.86
CA PHE A 12 0.53 14.46 -10.62
C PHE A 12 1.06 15.63 -9.79
N GLY A 13 0.17 16.22 -8.97
CA GLY A 13 0.53 17.39 -8.14
C GLY A 13 -0.67 18.08 -7.52
N TYR A 14 -0.44 19.25 -6.94
CA TYR A 14 -1.45 20.07 -6.25
C TYR A 14 -1.60 21.42 -6.95
N GLY A 15 -2.85 21.87 -7.18
CA GLY A 15 -3.11 23.12 -7.87
C GLY A 15 -2.28 23.22 -9.16
N GLU A 16 -1.44 24.21 -9.36
CA GLU A 16 -0.55 24.33 -10.52
C GLU A 16 0.81 23.65 -10.32
N ARG A 17 1.14 23.24 -9.09
CA ARG A 17 2.43 22.63 -8.78
C ARG A 17 2.44 21.17 -9.23
N VAL A 18 3.29 20.84 -10.20
CA VAL A 18 3.62 19.46 -10.57
C VAL A 18 4.59 18.89 -9.54
N VAL A 19 4.24 17.75 -8.94
CA VAL A 19 5.09 17.01 -7.99
C VAL A 19 5.86 15.92 -8.72
N GLY A 20 5.25 15.32 -9.75
CA GLY A 20 5.91 14.33 -10.58
C GLY A 20 5.23 14.16 -11.93
N ALA A 21 5.99 13.62 -12.90
CA ALA A 21 5.53 13.39 -14.27
C ALA A 21 6.27 12.21 -14.92
N GLY A 22 5.69 11.66 -15.98
CA GLY A 22 6.29 10.57 -16.74
C GLY A 22 6.31 9.25 -15.98
N VAL A 23 5.41 9.05 -15.00
CA VAL A 23 5.35 7.81 -14.23
C VAL A 23 4.51 6.78 -14.96
N GLY A 24 5.12 5.63 -15.27
CA GLY A 24 4.45 4.51 -15.92
C GLY A 24 4.87 3.16 -15.34
N PHE A 25 3.88 2.31 -15.00
CA PHE A 25 4.09 0.94 -14.55
C PHE A 25 2.80 0.12 -14.70
N THR A 26 2.95 -1.19 -14.62
CA THR A 26 1.83 -2.13 -14.63
C THR A 26 1.94 -3.08 -13.44
N VAL A 27 0.79 -3.50 -12.91
CA VAL A 27 0.68 -4.48 -11.82
C VAL A 27 -0.31 -5.54 -12.25
N ALA A 28 0.08 -6.80 -12.19
CA ALA A 28 -0.78 -7.92 -12.53
C ALA A 28 -1.79 -8.22 -11.41
N ALA A 29 -2.78 -9.07 -11.71
CA ALA A 29 -3.68 -9.57 -10.68
C ALA A 29 -2.92 -10.44 -9.67
N GLY A 30 -3.10 -10.18 -8.37
CA GLY A 30 -2.40 -10.91 -7.30
C GLY A 30 -0.93 -10.51 -7.10
N GLU A 31 -0.44 -9.50 -7.80
CA GLU A 31 0.94 -9.01 -7.67
C GLU A 31 1.05 -7.94 -6.58
N VAL A 32 2.17 -7.94 -5.87
CA VAL A 32 2.54 -6.91 -4.88
C VAL A 32 3.56 -5.96 -5.49
N LEU A 33 3.16 -4.71 -5.70
CA LEU A 33 4.05 -3.63 -6.11
C LEU A 33 4.48 -2.79 -4.91
N CYS A 34 5.78 -2.63 -4.72
CA CYS A 34 6.35 -1.66 -3.80
C CYS A 34 6.66 -0.34 -4.50
N LEU A 35 6.08 0.76 -4.05
CA LEU A 35 6.48 2.11 -4.41
C LEU A 35 7.57 2.58 -3.44
N LEU A 36 8.83 2.38 -3.83
CA LEU A 36 10.00 2.71 -3.02
C LEU A 36 10.48 4.15 -3.32
N GLY A 37 10.99 4.84 -2.34
CA GLY A 37 11.62 6.15 -2.53
C GLY A 37 11.71 6.97 -1.23
N PRO A 38 12.55 8.01 -1.21
CA PRO A 38 12.75 8.84 -0.02
C PRO A 38 11.47 9.59 0.39
N ASN A 39 11.46 10.10 1.63
CA ASN A 39 10.39 10.97 2.10
C ASN A 39 10.35 12.25 1.26
N GLY A 40 9.13 12.73 0.98
CA GLY A 40 8.94 13.88 0.07
C GLY A 40 9.09 13.57 -1.42
N GLY A 41 9.39 12.31 -1.81
CA GLY A 41 9.53 11.89 -3.21
C GLY A 41 8.24 11.87 -4.04
N GLY A 42 7.08 12.19 -3.44
CA GLY A 42 5.79 12.27 -4.15
C GLY A 42 4.92 11.00 -4.06
N LYS A 43 5.31 9.97 -3.29
CA LYS A 43 4.59 8.68 -3.16
C LYS A 43 3.11 8.87 -2.79
N THR A 44 2.82 9.57 -1.70
CA THR A 44 1.45 9.88 -1.26
C THR A 44 0.66 10.69 -2.28
N THR A 45 1.31 11.63 -2.99
CA THR A 45 0.66 12.42 -4.04
C THR A 45 0.30 11.55 -5.24
N LEU A 46 1.21 10.65 -5.64
CA LEU A 46 0.93 9.64 -6.67
C LEU A 46 -0.25 8.77 -6.26
N PHE A 47 -0.27 8.23 -5.04
CA PHE A 47 -1.39 7.43 -4.53
C PHE A 47 -2.71 8.20 -4.56
N LYS A 48 -2.73 9.44 -4.08
CA LYS A 48 -3.94 10.27 -4.14
C LYS A 48 -4.43 10.49 -5.58
N THR A 49 -3.52 10.56 -6.55
CA THR A 49 -3.88 10.69 -7.96
C THR A 49 -4.40 9.37 -8.54
N LEU A 50 -3.78 8.22 -8.22
CA LEU A 50 -4.29 6.88 -8.60
C LEU A 50 -5.71 6.66 -8.07
N LEU A 51 -5.95 7.03 -6.82
CA LEU A 51 -7.25 6.93 -6.17
C LEU A 51 -8.28 7.95 -6.68
N GLY A 52 -7.85 8.93 -7.48
CA GLY A 52 -8.69 10.04 -7.96
C GLY A 52 -9.10 11.03 -6.88
N LEU A 53 -8.39 11.06 -5.77
CA LEU A 53 -8.51 12.12 -4.74
C LEU A 53 -7.85 13.42 -5.21
N LEU A 54 -6.91 13.31 -6.16
CA LEU A 54 -6.35 14.43 -6.91
C LEU A 54 -6.55 14.16 -8.40
N PRO A 55 -6.89 15.17 -9.21
CA PRO A 55 -6.98 15.00 -10.66
C PRO A 55 -5.58 14.75 -11.25
N PRO A 56 -5.45 13.82 -12.22
CA PRO A 56 -4.22 13.67 -12.99
C PRO A 56 -3.96 14.95 -13.79
N ARG A 57 -2.69 15.31 -13.97
CA ARG A 57 -2.24 16.44 -14.77
C ARG A 57 -1.82 16.05 -16.18
N GLY A 58 -1.80 14.77 -16.44
CA GLY A 58 -1.49 14.13 -17.70
C GLY A 58 -1.38 12.63 -17.50
N GLY A 59 -1.39 11.88 -18.58
CA GLY A 59 -1.33 10.44 -18.55
C GLY A 59 -2.67 9.79 -18.19
N ARG A 60 -2.62 8.50 -17.87
CA ARG A 60 -3.82 7.68 -17.65
C ARG A 60 -3.60 6.66 -16.53
N VAL A 61 -4.71 6.32 -15.85
CA VAL A 61 -4.78 5.20 -14.90
C VAL A 61 -5.88 4.27 -15.36
N ARG A 62 -5.54 2.98 -15.53
CA ARG A 62 -6.49 1.94 -15.93
C ARG A 62 -6.58 0.85 -14.88
N VAL A 63 -7.79 0.36 -14.67
CA VAL A 63 -8.06 -0.83 -13.85
C VAL A 63 -8.78 -1.84 -14.74
N ASP A 64 -8.24 -3.06 -14.83
CA ASP A 64 -8.71 -4.11 -15.75
C ASP A 64 -8.85 -3.62 -17.21
N GLY A 65 -7.88 -2.81 -17.66
CA GLY A 65 -7.85 -2.24 -19.00
C GLY A 65 -8.76 -1.03 -19.22
N GLU A 66 -9.67 -0.72 -18.31
CA GLU A 66 -10.59 0.42 -18.41
C GLU A 66 -9.98 1.68 -17.81
N ASP A 67 -10.04 2.80 -18.55
CA ASP A 67 -9.58 4.10 -18.07
C ASP A 67 -10.47 4.61 -16.91
N THR A 68 -9.84 4.97 -15.80
CA THR A 68 -10.54 5.48 -14.62
C THR A 68 -10.95 6.96 -14.75
N ALA A 69 -10.53 7.64 -15.81
CA ALA A 69 -10.97 9.00 -16.08
C ALA A 69 -12.50 9.03 -16.23
N GLY A 70 -13.14 9.97 -15.54
CA GLY A 70 -14.61 10.06 -15.57
C GLY A 70 -15.37 9.04 -14.72
N TRP A 71 -14.72 8.11 -14.04
CA TRP A 71 -15.41 7.23 -13.10
C TRP A 71 -16.03 8.04 -11.94
N PRO A 72 -17.30 7.79 -11.61
CA PRO A 72 -17.91 8.42 -10.44
C PRO A 72 -17.18 7.99 -9.17
N PRO A 73 -17.16 8.81 -8.11
CA PRO A 73 -16.45 8.51 -6.85
C PRO A 73 -16.80 7.14 -6.26
N ARG A 74 -18.06 6.73 -6.33
CA ARG A 74 -18.52 5.42 -5.85
C ARG A 74 -17.86 4.26 -6.59
N ARG A 75 -17.78 4.32 -7.93
CA ARG A 75 -17.14 3.27 -8.73
C ARG A 75 -15.65 3.16 -8.41
N ARG A 76 -15.00 4.30 -8.26
CA ARG A 76 -13.58 4.39 -7.89
C ARG A 76 -13.34 3.81 -6.50
N ALA A 77 -14.20 4.15 -5.53
CA ALA A 77 -14.15 3.60 -4.20
C ALA A 77 -14.38 2.08 -4.17
N LEU A 78 -15.16 1.49 -5.07
CA LEU A 78 -15.32 0.04 -5.18
C LEU A 78 -14.11 -0.66 -5.84
N ALA A 79 -13.31 0.06 -6.63
CA ALA A 79 -12.14 -0.51 -7.28
C ALA A 79 -10.88 -0.47 -6.40
N PHE A 80 -10.75 0.58 -5.57
CA PHE A 80 -9.56 0.83 -4.77
C PHE A 80 -9.88 0.83 -3.27
N GLY A 81 -9.23 -0.04 -2.51
CA GLY A 81 -9.14 0.10 -1.05
C GLY A 81 -7.93 0.95 -0.69
N TYR A 82 -8.06 1.85 0.27
CA TYR A 82 -6.97 2.75 0.66
C TYR A 82 -6.74 2.77 2.17
N VAL A 83 -5.50 2.55 2.55
CA VAL A 83 -5.00 2.70 3.93
C VAL A 83 -3.99 3.85 3.93
N PRO A 84 -4.33 5.02 4.49
CA PRO A 84 -3.43 6.16 4.56
C PRO A 84 -2.37 5.99 5.65
N GLN A 85 -1.24 6.69 5.50
CA GLN A 85 -0.13 6.72 6.46
C GLN A 85 -0.53 7.24 7.84
N ALA A 86 -1.42 8.20 7.95
CA ALA A 86 -1.73 8.87 9.20
C ALA A 86 -3.13 8.53 9.73
N GLY A 87 -3.17 8.44 11.04
CA GLY A 87 -4.22 8.07 11.94
C GLY A 87 -5.66 8.33 11.54
N ALA A 88 -6.46 7.30 11.66
CA ALA A 88 -7.87 7.47 11.90
C ALA A 88 -8.05 8.33 13.16
N GLY A 89 -8.87 9.37 13.05
CA GLY A 89 -9.13 10.30 14.15
C GLY A 89 -9.54 9.61 15.46
N GLN A 90 -9.51 10.36 16.53
CA GLN A 90 -9.92 9.88 17.85
C GLN A 90 -11.46 9.88 17.95
N PHE A 91 -12.08 8.82 17.45
CA PHE A 91 -13.53 8.64 17.54
C PHE A 91 -13.85 7.47 18.48
N PRO A 92 -14.90 7.56 19.30
CA PRO A 92 -15.31 6.50 20.23
C PRO A 92 -16.12 5.41 19.50
N PHE A 93 -15.46 4.73 18.54
CA PHE A 93 -16.04 3.62 17.79
C PHE A 93 -15.44 2.30 18.26
N THR A 94 -16.18 1.22 18.11
CA THR A 94 -15.62 -0.13 18.16
C THR A 94 -14.82 -0.44 16.90
N VAL A 95 -13.93 -1.43 16.95
CA VAL A 95 -13.19 -1.90 15.78
C VAL A 95 -14.15 -2.36 14.68
N ARG A 96 -15.23 -3.06 15.02
CA ARG A 96 -16.30 -3.47 14.11
C ARG A 96 -16.90 -2.28 13.35
N GLU A 97 -17.28 -1.23 14.08
CA GLU A 97 -17.84 -0.02 13.47
C GLU A 97 -16.86 0.67 12.52
N MET A 98 -15.57 0.72 12.89
CA MET A 98 -14.52 1.23 12.01
C MET A 98 -14.38 0.41 10.72
N VAL A 99 -14.44 -0.91 10.81
CA VAL A 99 -14.36 -1.80 9.63
C VAL A 99 -15.63 -1.68 8.77
N LEU A 100 -16.79 -1.57 9.40
CA LEU A 100 -18.09 -1.40 8.73
C LEU A 100 -18.15 -0.11 7.89
N MET A 101 -17.41 0.94 8.25
CA MET A 101 -17.27 2.16 7.41
C MET A 101 -16.72 1.86 6.02
N GLY A 102 -15.95 0.77 5.84
CA GLY A 102 -15.51 0.29 4.53
C GLY A 102 -16.66 -0.04 3.57
N ARG A 103 -17.85 -0.32 4.10
CA ARG A 103 -19.04 -0.64 3.31
C ARG A 103 -19.79 0.58 2.75
N THR A 104 -19.35 1.80 3.09
CA THR A 104 -20.04 3.05 2.69
C THR A 104 -20.24 3.15 1.17
N ALA A 105 -19.26 2.71 0.36
CA ALA A 105 -19.37 2.72 -1.10
C ALA A 105 -20.42 1.76 -1.67
N HIS A 106 -20.80 0.73 -0.92
CA HIS A 106 -21.83 -0.25 -1.32
C HIS A 106 -23.26 0.22 -1.04
N ARG A 107 -23.41 1.23 -0.18
CA ARG A 107 -24.71 1.70 0.33
C ARG A 107 -25.17 2.98 -0.35
N GLY A 108 -26.45 3.26 -0.24
CA GLY A 108 -27.02 4.59 -0.53
C GLY A 108 -26.60 5.61 0.55
N ALA A 109 -26.59 6.89 0.20
CA ALA A 109 -26.07 7.96 1.05
C ALA A 109 -26.67 8.02 2.47
N PHE A 110 -27.93 7.56 2.64
CA PHE A 110 -28.67 7.59 3.92
C PHE A 110 -29.11 6.21 4.39
N SER A 111 -28.60 5.13 3.80
CA SER A 111 -28.99 3.77 4.17
C SER A 111 -28.21 3.29 5.40
N ALA A 112 -28.91 2.69 6.35
CA ALA A 112 -28.26 1.94 7.43
C ALA A 112 -27.50 0.72 6.87
N PRO A 113 -26.45 0.23 7.57
CA PRO A 113 -25.77 -1.00 7.19
C PRO A 113 -26.75 -2.19 7.13
N SER A 114 -26.65 -2.98 6.07
CA SER A 114 -27.44 -4.21 5.88
C SER A 114 -26.78 -5.40 6.60
N VAL A 115 -27.50 -6.51 6.71
CA VAL A 115 -26.94 -7.78 7.21
C VAL A 115 -25.72 -8.20 6.36
N ALA A 116 -25.77 -8.01 5.05
CA ALA A 116 -24.63 -8.30 4.15
C ALA A 116 -23.43 -7.40 4.42
N ASP A 117 -23.62 -6.14 4.81
CA ASP A 117 -22.51 -5.24 5.16
C ASP A 117 -21.85 -5.65 6.47
N HIS A 118 -22.63 -6.07 7.47
CA HIS A 118 -22.08 -6.63 8.71
C HIS A 118 -21.32 -7.91 8.44
N ALA A 119 -21.87 -8.85 7.65
CA ALA A 119 -21.17 -10.07 7.28
C ALA A 119 -19.84 -9.81 6.54
N ALA A 120 -19.81 -8.83 5.65
CA ALA A 120 -18.56 -8.44 4.95
C ALA A 120 -17.52 -7.83 5.91
N ALA A 121 -17.93 -7.05 6.90
CA ALA A 121 -17.05 -6.52 7.92
C ALA A 121 -16.47 -7.64 8.82
N GLU A 122 -17.32 -8.60 9.25
CA GLU A 122 -16.85 -9.77 10.01
C GLU A 122 -15.85 -10.60 9.20
N ALA A 123 -16.18 -10.93 7.94
CA ALA A 123 -15.29 -11.68 7.08
C ALA A 123 -13.91 -11.00 6.91
N ALA A 124 -13.88 -9.67 6.84
CA ALA A 124 -12.63 -8.91 6.77
C ALA A 124 -11.82 -8.98 8.07
N LEU A 125 -12.48 -8.93 9.23
CA LEU A 125 -11.85 -9.09 10.54
C LEU A 125 -11.27 -10.51 10.71
N GLU A 126 -12.03 -11.53 10.34
CA GLU A 126 -11.60 -12.93 10.42
C GLU A 126 -10.45 -13.23 9.46
N ARG A 127 -10.49 -12.71 8.23
CA ARG A 127 -9.42 -12.87 7.23
C ARG A 127 -8.07 -12.36 7.72
N LEU A 128 -8.06 -11.36 8.60
CA LEU A 128 -6.85 -10.82 9.22
C LEU A 128 -6.56 -11.38 10.62
N GLY A 129 -7.38 -12.32 11.12
CA GLY A 129 -7.21 -12.92 12.44
C GLY A 129 -7.47 -11.96 13.61
N ILE A 130 -8.23 -10.89 13.40
CA ILE A 130 -8.53 -9.87 14.40
C ILE A 130 -10.00 -9.82 14.83
N GLY A 131 -10.77 -10.87 14.55
CA GLY A 131 -12.18 -10.98 14.97
C GLY A 131 -12.39 -10.77 16.47
N HIS A 132 -11.43 -11.23 17.30
CA HIS A 132 -11.43 -11.05 18.75
C HIS A 132 -11.37 -9.58 19.22
N LEU A 133 -11.01 -8.65 18.33
CA LEU A 133 -10.96 -7.21 18.60
C LEU A 133 -12.26 -6.49 18.25
N ALA A 134 -13.24 -7.15 17.61
CA ALA A 134 -14.42 -6.52 17.02
C ALA A 134 -15.15 -5.54 17.97
N GLU A 135 -15.34 -5.96 19.24
CA GLU A 135 -16.02 -5.16 20.29
C GLU A 135 -15.07 -4.24 21.08
N ARG A 136 -13.77 -4.26 20.78
CA ARG A 136 -12.82 -3.37 21.46
C ARG A 136 -13.01 -1.93 21.01
N ASP A 137 -12.81 -1.02 21.93
CA ASP A 137 -12.73 0.41 21.67
C ASP A 137 -11.51 0.70 20.80
N TRP A 138 -11.75 1.40 19.68
CA TRP A 138 -10.70 1.85 18.75
C TRP A 138 -9.53 2.58 19.42
N LEU A 139 -9.83 3.35 20.47
CA LEU A 139 -8.83 4.14 21.19
C LEU A 139 -7.94 3.28 22.10
N ARG A 140 -8.39 2.08 22.44
CA ARG A 140 -7.73 1.20 23.42
C ARG A 140 -6.93 0.05 22.80
N ILE A 141 -6.95 -0.08 21.48
CA ILE A 141 -6.14 -1.07 20.78
C ILE A 141 -4.75 -0.52 20.46
N SER A 142 -3.76 -1.41 20.34
CA SER A 142 -2.36 -1.08 19.99
C SER A 142 -2.24 -0.48 18.59
N GLY A 143 -1.09 0.13 18.28
CA GLY A 143 -0.80 0.66 16.95
C GLY A 143 -0.85 -0.40 15.85
N GLY A 144 -0.31 -1.59 16.13
CA GLY A 144 -0.34 -2.73 15.18
C GLY A 144 -1.75 -3.26 14.95
N GLU A 145 -2.55 -3.44 16.03
CA GLU A 145 -3.96 -3.84 15.92
C GLU A 145 -4.78 -2.79 15.16
N ARG A 146 -4.51 -1.51 15.39
CA ARG A 146 -5.14 -0.41 14.66
C ARG A 146 -4.82 -0.46 13.17
N GLN A 147 -3.57 -0.73 12.82
CA GLN A 147 -3.16 -0.86 11.41
C GLN A 147 -3.88 -2.04 10.74
N MET A 148 -3.97 -3.18 11.43
CA MET A 148 -4.71 -4.34 10.93
C MET A 148 -6.19 -4.03 10.74
N ALA A 149 -6.83 -3.30 11.65
CA ALA A 149 -8.23 -2.89 11.52
C ALA A 149 -8.44 -1.88 10.38
N LEU A 150 -7.47 -1.00 10.07
CA LEU A 150 -7.52 -0.14 8.88
C LEU A 150 -7.42 -0.96 7.58
N ILE A 151 -6.59 -2.00 7.56
CA ILE A 151 -6.54 -2.94 6.43
C ILE A 151 -7.87 -3.70 6.32
N ALA A 152 -8.44 -4.20 7.44
CA ALA A 152 -9.76 -4.84 7.45
C ALA A 152 -10.86 -3.92 6.89
N ARG A 153 -10.85 -2.65 7.27
CA ARG A 153 -11.77 -1.64 6.70
C ARG A 153 -11.65 -1.53 5.19
N ALA A 154 -10.42 -1.49 4.68
CA ALA A 154 -10.20 -1.43 3.23
C ALA A 154 -10.63 -2.75 2.54
N LEU A 155 -10.41 -3.91 3.17
CA LEU A 155 -10.85 -5.21 2.66
C LEU A 155 -12.38 -5.37 2.67
N ALA A 156 -13.07 -4.86 3.70
CA ALA A 156 -14.53 -4.88 3.76
C ALA A 156 -15.18 -4.19 2.56
N GLN A 157 -14.47 -3.28 1.91
CA GLN A 157 -14.88 -2.61 0.67
C GLN A 157 -14.87 -3.57 -0.54
N ALA A 158 -14.24 -4.76 -0.43
CA ALA A 158 -14.01 -5.72 -1.51
C ALA A 158 -13.33 -5.09 -2.74
N PRO A 159 -12.17 -4.44 -2.58
CA PRO A 159 -11.50 -3.73 -3.65
C PRO A 159 -10.81 -4.70 -4.63
N ARG A 160 -10.54 -4.21 -5.86
CA ARG A 160 -9.69 -4.90 -6.85
C ARG A 160 -8.19 -4.64 -6.62
N VAL A 161 -7.87 -3.44 -6.13
CA VAL A 161 -6.51 -2.99 -5.81
C VAL A 161 -6.51 -2.41 -4.41
N LEU A 162 -5.63 -2.91 -3.55
CA LEU A 162 -5.39 -2.38 -2.21
C LEU A 162 -4.16 -1.47 -2.25
N VAL A 163 -4.33 -0.21 -1.87
CA VAL A 163 -3.27 0.79 -1.80
C VAL A 163 -2.96 1.09 -0.33
N LEU A 164 -1.70 0.88 0.07
CA LEU A 164 -1.22 1.06 1.45
C LEU A 164 -0.11 2.11 1.47
N ASP A 165 -0.37 3.25 2.11
CA ASP A 165 0.63 4.33 2.20
C ASP A 165 1.43 4.21 3.49
N GLU A 166 2.67 3.74 3.39
CA GLU A 166 3.60 3.47 4.49
C GLU A 166 2.96 2.63 5.64
N PRO A 167 2.43 1.42 5.35
CA PRO A 167 1.59 0.68 6.29
C PRO A 167 2.29 0.24 7.57
N THR A 168 3.60 0.33 7.63
CA THR A 168 4.43 -0.08 8.78
C THR A 168 5.04 1.10 9.54
N ALA A 169 4.76 2.33 9.09
CA ALA A 169 5.29 3.52 9.75
C ALA A 169 4.83 3.58 11.22
N SER A 170 5.73 3.93 12.11
CA SER A 170 5.47 4.04 13.56
C SER A 170 5.09 2.75 14.28
N LEU A 171 5.27 1.58 13.66
CA LEU A 171 5.10 0.28 14.29
C LEU A 171 6.43 -0.25 14.82
N ASP A 172 6.38 -1.00 15.93
CA ASP A 172 7.53 -1.80 16.37
C ASP A 172 7.83 -2.94 15.39
N PHE A 173 9.02 -3.53 15.50
CA PHE A 173 9.51 -4.55 14.58
C PHE A 173 8.53 -5.73 14.43
N GLY A 174 7.99 -6.25 15.54
CA GLY A 174 7.08 -7.41 15.48
C GLY A 174 5.77 -7.10 14.76
N ASN A 175 5.21 -5.90 14.97
CA ASN A 175 4.02 -5.46 14.27
C ASN A 175 4.29 -5.15 12.80
N GLN A 176 5.48 -4.63 12.44
CA GLN A 176 5.88 -4.45 11.04
C GLN A 176 5.86 -5.79 10.29
N VAL A 177 6.51 -6.82 10.86
CA VAL A 177 6.56 -8.16 10.26
C VAL A 177 5.15 -8.71 10.06
N ARG A 178 4.30 -8.65 11.09
CA ARG A 178 2.90 -9.14 11.00
C ARG A 178 2.11 -8.45 9.88
N VAL A 179 2.23 -7.12 9.75
CA VAL A 179 1.54 -6.36 8.69
C VAL A 179 2.03 -6.80 7.31
N LEU A 180 3.35 -6.92 7.12
CA LEU A 180 3.93 -7.35 5.83
C LEU A 180 3.53 -8.79 5.47
N GLU A 181 3.55 -9.71 6.42
CA GLU A 181 3.07 -11.10 6.22
C GLU A 181 1.60 -11.12 5.80
N GLN A 182 0.74 -10.35 6.45
CA GLN A 182 -0.67 -10.29 6.08
C GLN A 182 -0.86 -9.69 4.67
N VAL A 183 -0.11 -8.66 4.31
CA VAL A 183 -0.12 -8.10 2.96
C VAL A 183 0.24 -9.16 1.92
N ARG A 184 1.29 -9.97 2.17
CA ARG A 184 1.69 -11.04 1.26
C ARG A 184 0.62 -12.12 1.14
N ARG A 185 0.08 -12.61 2.27
CA ARG A 185 -1.01 -13.62 2.29
C ARG A 185 -2.26 -13.16 1.53
N LEU A 186 -2.62 -11.89 1.65
CA LEU A 186 -3.73 -11.32 0.90
C LEU A 186 -3.49 -11.35 -0.61
N ALA A 187 -2.26 -11.08 -1.05
CA ALA A 187 -1.89 -11.13 -2.46
C ALA A 187 -1.81 -12.57 -2.99
N ASP A 188 -1.31 -13.50 -2.18
CA ASP A 188 -1.24 -14.93 -2.51
C ASP A 188 -2.62 -15.62 -2.58
N GLY A 189 -3.68 -14.92 -2.15
CA GLY A 189 -5.04 -15.45 -2.19
C GLY A 189 -5.41 -16.32 -0.99
N GLU A 190 -4.64 -16.28 0.09
CA GLU A 190 -5.03 -16.98 1.31
C GLU A 190 -6.38 -16.45 1.84
N GLY A 191 -7.36 -17.33 1.95
CA GLY A 191 -8.73 -16.98 2.35
C GLY A 191 -9.58 -16.28 1.28
N GLY A 192 -9.25 -16.43 -0.02
CA GLY A 192 -10.01 -15.90 -1.14
C GLY A 192 -9.22 -15.77 -2.43
N GLU A 193 -9.68 -14.93 -3.36
CA GLU A 193 -8.91 -14.56 -4.54
C GLU A 193 -7.72 -13.67 -4.16
N GLY A 194 -6.60 -13.83 -4.88
CA GLY A 194 -5.40 -13.01 -4.71
C GLY A 194 -5.67 -11.53 -4.99
N LEU A 195 -5.29 -10.67 -4.04
CA LEU A 195 -5.52 -9.25 -4.10
C LEU A 195 -4.30 -8.53 -4.69
N THR A 196 -4.50 -7.69 -5.69
CA THR A 196 -3.43 -6.80 -6.17
C THR A 196 -3.14 -5.73 -5.13
N VAL A 197 -1.89 -5.64 -4.70
CA VAL A 197 -1.47 -4.71 -3.65
C VAL A 197 -0.44 -3.73 -4.18
N VAL A 198 -0.61 -2.46 -3.87
CA VAL A 198 0.41 -1.41 -4.08
C VAL A 198 0.70 -0.78 -2.73
N PHE A 199 1.91 -0.94 -2.22
CA PHE A 199 2.29 -0.30 -0.97
C PHE A 199 3.47 0.64 -1.14
N SER A 200 3.53 1.71 -0.35
CA SER A 200 4.70 2.59 -0.32
C SER A 200 5.56 2.32 0.91
N THR A 201 6.86 2.51 0.75
CA THR A 201 7.81 2.49 1.84
C THR A 201 9.07 3.28 1.48
N HIS A 202 9.86 3.62 2.47
CA HIS A 202 11.22 4.13 2.31
C HIS A 202 12.29 3.12 2.80
N HIS A 203 11.85 1.91 3.18
CA HIS A 203 12.68 0.80 3.67
C HIS A 203 12.85 -0.28 2.58
N PRO A 204 14.03 -0.41 1.95
CA PRO A 204 14.26 -1.39 0.90
C PRO A 204 14.07 -2.84 1.37
N GLU A 205 14.32 -3.14 2.65
CA GLU A 205 14.15 -4.47 3.23
C GLU A 205 12.70 -4.97 3.14
N GLN A 206 11.73 -4.05 3.25
CA GLN A 206 10.31 -4.40 3.13
C GLN A 206 9.95 -4.77 1.68
N ALA A 207 10.59 -4.14 0.70
CA ALA A 207 10.42 -4.50 -0.70
C ALA A 207 11.01 -5.89 -0.99
N PHE A 208 12.21 -6.19 -0.49
CA PHE A 208 12.79 -7.53 -0.62
C PHE A 208 11.93 -8.61 0.07
N ALA A 209 11.27 -8.27 1.18
CA ALA A 209 10.50 -9.23 1.95
C ALA A 209 9.21 -9.68 1.26
N ILE A 210 8.49 -8.77 0.59
CA ILE A 210 7.12 -9.09 0.13
C ILE A 210 6.77 -8.63 -1.28
N ALA A 211 7.60 -7.80 -1.96
CA ALA A 211 7.23 -7.26 -3.27
C ALA A 211 7.64 -8.19 -4.42
N ASP A 212 6.75 -8.36 -5.39
CA ASP A 212 7.06 -8.99 -6.68
C ASP A 212 7.74 -7.99 -7.62
N ARG A 213 7.36 -6.71 -7.51
CA ARG A 213 7.91 -5.60 -8.31
C ARG A 213 8.16 -4.37 -7.45
N VAL A 214 9.12 -3.59 -7.88
CA VAL A 214 9.47 -2.30 -7.26
C VAL A 214 9.41 -1.20 -8.30
N ALA A 215 8.70 -0.12 -7.98
CA ALA A 215 8.73 1.15 -8.67
C ALA A 215 9.50 2.15 -7.80
N LEU A 216 10.73 2.48 -8.20
CA LEU A 216 11.58 3.42 -7.45
C LEU A 216 11.29 4.84 -7.91
N LEU A 217 10.70 5.63 -7.01
CA LEU A 217 10.34 7.03 -7.25
C LEU A 217 11.41 7.96 -6.68
N HIS A 218 11.99 8.79 -7.54
CA HIS A 218 12.96 9.82 -7.16
C HIS A 218 12.70 11.13 -7.91
N GLY A 219 12.68 12.25 -7.20
CA GLY A 219 12.46 13.57 -7.79
C GLY A 219 11.15 13.69 -8.60
N GLY A 220 10.10 12.98 -8.20
CA GLY A 220 8.82 12.94 -8.90
C GLY A 220 8.80 12.14 -10.20
N ARG A 221 9.84 11.35 -10.48
CA ARG A 221 9.95 10.49 -11.66
C ARG A 221 10.19 9.04 -11.27
N LEU A 222 9.80 8.12 -12.13
CA LEU A 222 10.13 6.73 -12.00
C LEU A 222 11.59 6.52 -12.42
N ALA A 223 12.48 6.35 -11.44
CA ALA A 223 13.91 6.13 -11.70
C ALA A 223 14.17 4.72 -12.23
N ARG A 224 13.47 3.70 -11.67
CA ARG A 224 13.58 2.30 -12.08
C ARG A 224 12.27 1.56 -11.82
N PHE A 225 12.04 0.51 -12.61
CA PHE A 225 10.94 -0.45 -12.43
C PHE A 225 11.43 -1.85 -12.78
N GLY A 226 11.21 -2.82 -11.89
CA GLY A 226 11.66 -4.21 -12.07
C GLY A 226 11.40 -5.05 -10.83
N THR A 227 12.09 -6.20 -10.73
CA THR A 227 12.09 -6.98 -9.47
C THR A 227 12.87 -6.23 -8.37
N PRO A 228 12.69 -6.58 -7.10
CA PRO A 228 13.48 -5.98 -6.01
C PRO A 228 14.99 -6.03 -6.29
N GLU A 229 15.51 -7.16 -6.81
CA GLU A 229 16.93 -7.37 -7.09
C GLU A 229 17.46 -6.51 -8.23
N GLU A 230 16.62 -6.25 -9.26
CA GLU A 230 16.99 -5.40 -10.40
C GLU A 230 16.98 -3.91 -10.02
N VAL A 231 16.11 -3.52 -9.10
CA VAL A 231 15.90 -2.11 -8.75
C VAL A 231 16.75 -1.69 -7.56
N ILE A 232 16.81 -2.51 -6.49
CA ILE A 232 17.50 -2.17 -5.24
C ILE A 232 18.96 -2.65 -5.33
N THR A 233 19.81 -1.81 -5.94
CA THR A 233 21.23 -2.04 -6.08
C THR A 233 22.04 -0.99 -5.32
N ALA A 234 23.28 -1.28 -4.98
CA ALA A 234 24.17 -0.32 -4.31
C ALA A 234 24.28 1.01 -5.09
N ALA A 235 24.33 0.94 -6.44
CA ALA A 235 24.38 2.12 -7.30
C ALA A 235 23.11 2.97 -7.17
N MET A 236 21.93 2.33 -7.24
CA MET A 236 20.64 3.03 -7.10
C MET A 236 20.42 3.61 -5.70
N MET A 237 20.85 2.90 -4.66
CA MET A 237 20.77 3.41 -3.29
C MET A 237 21.66 4.64 -3.09
N ARG A 238 22.86 4.65 -3.68
CA ARG A 238 23.73 5.84 -3.66
C ARG A 238 23.09 7.01 -4.41
N GLU A 239 22.54 6.76 -5.61
CA GLU A 239 21.92 7.80 -6.44
C GLU A 239 20.69 8.42 -5.77
N VAL A 240 19.80 7.60 -5.22
CA VAL A 240 18.49 8.04 -4.71
C VAL A 240 18.54 8.51 -3.25
N TYR A 241 19.33 7.82 -2.41
CA TYR A 241 19.40 8.11 -0.97
C TYR A 241 20.70 8.80 -0.55
N GLY A 242 21.66 8.98 -1.47
CA GLY A 242 22.95 9.60 -1.16
C GLY A 242 23.82 8.78 -0.20
N THR A 243 23.53 7.49 -0.03
CA THR A 243 24.17 6.62 0.97
C THR A 243 24.81 5.41 0.29
N GLU A 244 26.06 5.14 0.64
CA GLU A 244 26.73 3.92 0.20
C GLU A 244 26.23 2.73 1.01
N VAL A 245 25.75 1.71 0.30
CA VAL A 245 25.28 0.45 0.89
C VAL A 245 25.90 -0.74 0.17
N GLU A 246 26.02 -1.84 0.89
CA GLU A 246 26.22 -3.17 0.32
C GLU A 246 24.86 -3.89 0.34
N VAL A 247 24.47 -4.49 -0.78
CA VAL A 247 23.31 -5.39 -0.86
C VAL A 247 23.83 -6.81 -0.73
N VAL A 248 23.54 -7.44 0.39
CA VAL A 248 24.03 -8.79 0.72
C VAL A 248 22.88 -9.78 0.86
N ALA A 249 23.11 -11.02 0.45
CA ALA A 249 22.18 -12.11 0.73
C ALA A 249 22.44 -12.65 2.13
N VAL A 250 21.41 -12.87 2.91
CA VAL A 250 21.47 -13.40 4.28
C VAL A 250 20.50 -14.57 4.44
N GLY A 251 20.83 -15.49 5.36
CA GLY A 251 20.03 -16.67 5.61
C GLY A 251 20.10 -17.74 4.51
N ALA A 252 19.46 -18.89 4.77
CA ALA A 252 19.40 -20.02 3.84
C ALA A 252 18.55 -19.71 2.58
N ASP A 253 17.56 -18.83 2.74
CA ASP A 253 16.61 -18.43 1.69
C ASP A 253 17.16 -17.33 0.78
N GLY A 254 18.37 -16.84 1.04
CA GLY A 254 19.02 -15.81 0.23
C GLY A 254 18.35 -14.45 0.27
N MET A 255 17.57 -14.16 1.32
CA MET A 255 16.93 -12.85 1.49
C MET A 255 17.96 -11.72 1.44
N ARG A 256 17.68 -10.65 0.70
CA ARG A 256 18.61 -9.54 0.56
C ARG A 256 18.33 -8.44 1.58
N VAL A 257 19.43 -7.82 2.06
CA VAL A 257 19.38 -6.66 2.95
C VAL A 257 20.36 -5.60 2.49
N CYS A 258 20.04 -4.33 2.78
CA CYS A 258 20.91 -3.19 2.51
C CYS A 258 21.68 -2.85 3.77
N LEU A 259 23.00 -2.99 3.76
CA LEU A 259 23.88 -2.66 4.87
C LEU A 259 24.62 -1.35 4.57
N PRO A 260 24.48 -0.28 5.39
CA PRO A 260 25.22 0.95 5.21
C PRO A 260 26.73 0.71 5.33
N VAL A 261 27.50 1.18 4.33
CA VAL A 261 28.96 1.15 4.34
C VAL A 261 29.45 2.31 5.20
N GLY A 262 30.31 2.05 6.17
CA GLY A 262 30.91 3.09 7.03
C GLY A 262 30.36 3.18 8.44
N LEU A 263 29.27 2.49 8.78
CA LEU A 263 28.81 2.33 10.15
C LEU A 263 29.45 1.12 10.87
N ARG A 264 30.37 0.41 10.19
CA ARG A 264 31.11 -0.69 10.84
C ARG A 264 31.94 -0.11 11.99
N ARG A 265 31.67 -0.54 13.24
CA ARG A 265 32.61 -0.36 14.33
C ARG A 265 33.97 -0.86 13.84
N ARG A 266 35.01 -0.03 13.87
CA ARG A 266 36.39 -0.52 13.77
C ARG A 266 36.57 -1.45 14.98
N MET A 267 36.46 -2.74 14.76
CA MET A 267 36.91 -3.71 15.74
C MET A 267 38.43 -3.61 15.74
N GLY A 268 38.96 -2.94 16.80
CA GLY A 268 40.38 -2.87 17.10
C GLY A 268 40.85 -4.18 17.70
#